data_ef11f7dfd7031b3cfd8e4b7a1cdac128
#
_entry.id   ef11f7dfd7031b3cfd8e4b7a1cdac128
#
_cell.length_a   1.000
_cell.length_b   1.000
_cell.length_c   1.000
_cell.angle_alpha   90.00
_cell.angle_beta   90.00
_cell.angle_gamma   90.00
#
_symmetry.space_group_name_H-M   'P 1'
#
loop_
_entity.id
_entity.type
_entity.pdbx_description
1 polymer ?
#
loop_
_entity_poly.entity_id
_entity_poly.type
_entity_poly.pdbx_seq_one_letter_code
_entity_poly.pdbx_strand_id
1 'polypeptide(L)'
;MTKQIILIGAGLSTQSLVPYLKSKLDEYDWNLNVLDRNAATAIQRLGETNSRCTAGGLDITDSAALDSALSEAHLVISMVPAHMHLNVAKACIKHKAHLVTASYLTPEMRALDNEARANGLVFLNECGLDPGIDHMSAARLLDGIGGEGGEIMLCESFTGGLLRPDSEGDNSL
;
A
#
# COMPACT_ATOMS: atom_id res chain seq x y z
N MET A 1 23.38 1.21 -4.75
CA MET A 1 22.79 2.34 -3.98
C MET A 1 21.69 1.81 -3.11
N THR A 2 21.77 2.01 -1.82
CA THR A 2 20.74 1.62 -0.85
C THR A 2 19.42 2.32 -1.17
N LYS A 3 18.33 1.58 -1.24
CA LYS A 3 17.04 2.16 -1.58
C LYS A 3 16.24 2.51 -0.32
N GLN A 4 15.65 3.70 -0.32
CA GLN A 4 14.84 4.20 0.77
C GLN A 4 13.36 3.83 0.58
N ILE A 5 12.81 3.03 1.49
CA ILE A 5 11.40 2.67 1.55
C ILE A 5 10.73 3.46 2.67
N ILE A 6 9.63 4.12 2.34
CA ILE A 6 8.79 4.84 3.30
C ILE A 6 7.46 4.11 3.41
N LEU A 7 7.13 3.63 4.60
CA LEU A 7 5.81 3.09 4.93
C LEU A 7 5.01 4.16 5.68
N ILE A 8 3.88 4.58 5.12
CA ILE A 8 2.99 5.56 5.73
C ILE A 8 1.71 4.88 6.20
N GLY A 9 1.44 4.95 7.49
CA GLY A 9 0.37 4.23 8.19
C GLY A 9 0.88 2.96 8.86
N ALA A 10 0.82 2.93 10.20
CA ALA A 10 1.30 1.83 11.03
C ALA A 10 0.16 1.11 11.78
N GLY A 11 -1.04 1.09 11.18
CA GLY A 11 -2.24 0.48 11.73
C GLY A 11 -2.19 -1.04 11.82
N LEU A 12 -3.34 -1.66 12.12
CA LEU A 12 -3.44 -3.12 12.32
C LEU A 12 -3.00 -3.91 11.08
N SER A 13 -3.32 -3.43 9.88
CA SER A 13 -2.98 -4.10 8.62
C SER A 13 -1.48 -4.21 8.35
N THR A 14 -0.64 -3.47 9.08
CA THR A 14 0.82 -3.50 8.91
C THR A 14 1.53 -4.42 9.89
N GLN A 15 0.79 -5.16 10.72
CA GLN A 15 1.34 -6.00 11.78
C GLN A 15 2.30 -7.08 11.26
N SER A 16 2.00 -7.68 10.11
CA SER A 16 2.87 -8.65 9.45
C SER A 16 3.80 -8.01 8.42
N LEU A 17 3.37 -6.90 7.79
CA LEU A 17 4.12 -6.23 6.75
C LEU A 17 5.44 -5.63 7.28
N VAL A 18 5.40 -4.92 8.42
CA VAL A 18 6.59 -4.27 8.96
C VAL A 18 7.68 -5.28 9.36
N PRO A 19 7.40 -6.36 10.11
CA PRO A 19 8.41 -7.39 10.36
C PRO A 19 8.94 -8.05 9.10
N TYR A 20 8.09 -8.29 8.10
CA TYR A 20 8.52 -8.84 6.81
C TYR A 20 9.49 -7.90 6.09
N LEU A 21 9.15 -6.61 5.93
CA LEU A 21 10.06 -5.64 5.32
C LEU A 21 11.37 -5.53 6.09
N LYS A 22 11.30 -5.49 7.42
CA LYS A 22 12.49 -5.45 8.29
C LYS A 22 13.42 -6.64 8.06
N SER A 23 12.87 -7.85 7.86
CA SER A 23 13.65 -9.06 7.59
C SER A 23 14.36 -9.04 6.22
N LYS A 24 13.95 -8.13 5.33
CA LYS A 24 14.46 -8.04 3.95
C LYS A 24 15.48 -6.91 3.72
N LEU A 25 15.76 -6.09 4.73
CA LEU A 25 16.60 -4.91 4.59
C LEU A 25 18.02 -5.24 4.09
N ASP A 26 18.65 -6.27 4.65
CA ASP A 26 19.99 -6.66 4.27
C ASP A 26 20.03 -7.41 2.93
N GLU A 27 19.02 -8.25 2.66
CA GLU A 27 18.92 -9.04 1.42
C GLU A 27 18.84 -8.14 0.18
N TYR A 28 18.08 -7.02 0.27
CA TYR A 28 17.83 -6.13 -0.86
C TYR A 28 18.52 -4.78 -0.79
N ASP A 29 19.39 -4.57 0.20
CA ASP A 29 20.03 -3.28 0.48
C ASP A 29 19.01 -2.13 0.59
N TRP A 30 18.04 -2.28 1.50
CA TRP A 30 17.01 -1.29 1.77
C TRP A 30 17.22 -0.60 3.12
N ASN A 31 16.73 0.64 3.21
CA ASN A 31 16.39 1.29 4.46
C ASN A 31 14.87 1.43 4.55
N LEU A 32 14.31 1.34 5.74
CA LEU A 32 12.89 1.44 6.02
C LEU A 32 12.61 2.55 7.02
N ASN A 33 11.71 3.47 6.67
CA ASN A 33 11.18 4.45 7.60
C ASN A 33 9.65 4.23 7.73
N VAL A 34 9.19 3.93 8.94
CA VAL A 34 7.78 3.70 9.26
C VAL A 34 7.20 4.96 9.85
N LEU A 35 6.21 5.54 9.20
CA LEU A 35 5.61 6.81 9.57
C LEU A 35 4.10 6.66 9.83
N ASP A 36 3.62 7.29 10.88
CA ASP A 36 2.19 7.35 11.21
C ASP A 36 1.87 8.72 11.80
N ARG A 37 0.62 9.15 11.70
CA ARG A 37 0.19 10.40 12.35
C ARG A 37 0.49 10.37 13.85
N ASN A 38 0.36 9.20 14.47
CA ASN A 38 0.79 8.96 15.85
C ASN A 38 2.18 8.29 15.86
N ALA A 39 3.23 9.06 16.15
CA ALA A 39 4.60 8.57 16.23
C ALA A 39 4.75 7.34 17.14
N ALA A 40 4.03 7.28 18.26
CA ALA A 40 4.08 6.15 19.19
C ALA A 40 3.59 4.85 18.52
N THR A 41 2.57 4.93 17.65
CA THR A 41 2.09 3.78 16.89
C THR A 41 3.15 3.28 15.91
N ALA A 42 3.82 4.16 15.19
CA ALA A 42 4.90 3.80 14.28
C ALA A 42 6.08 3.14 15.01
N ILE A 43 6.50 3.73 16.14
CA ILE A 43 7.58 3.20 16.98
C ILE A 43 7.21 1.83 17.54
N GLN A 44 6.00 1.66 18.07
CA GLN A 44 5.53 0.38 18.58
C GLN A 44 5.47 -0.69 17.46
N ARG A 45 5.02 -0.32 16.27
CA ARG A 45 4.92 -1.21 15.12
C ARG A 45 6.27 -1.68 14.63
N LEU A 46 7.25 -0.79 14.54
CA LEU A 46 8.60 -1.13 14.11
C LEU A 46 9.38 -1.91 15.17
N GLY A 47 9.16 -1.60 16.45
CA GLY A 47 9.96 -2.12 17.56
C GLY A 47 11.34 -1.50 17.60
N GLU A 48 12.38 -2.32 17.71
CA GLU A 48 13.76 -1.83 17.73
C GLU A 48 14.17 -1.12 16.44
N THR A 49 14.75 0.06 16.61
CA THR A 49 15.32 0.88 15.54
C THR A 49 16.82 0.65 15.40
N ASN A 50 17.34 0.88 14.22
CA ASN A 50 18.78 0.88 13.93
C ASN A 50 19.09 1.85 12.78
N SER A 51 20.31 1.83 12.27
CA SER A 51 20.72 2.71 11.15
C SER A 51 19.94 2.46 9.85
N ARG A 52 19.34 1.27 9.67
CA ARG A 52 18.56 0.90 8.48
C ARG A 52 17.06 1.00 8.67
N CYS A 53 16.56 1.04 9.89
CA CYS A 53 15.13 1.14 10.15
C CYS A 53 14.81 2.14 11.24
N THR A 54 13.94 3.10 10.89
CA THR A 54 13.52 4.21 11.76
C THR A 54 12.00 4.31 11.78
N ALA A 55 11.46 4.98 12.79
CA ALA A 55 10.03 5.25 12.90
C ALA A 55 9.79 6.67 13.43
N GLY A 56 8.68 7.28 13.03
CA GLY A 56 8.35 8.64 13.45
C GLY A 56 6.93 9.08 13.17
N GLY A 57 6.66 10.33 13.50
CA GLY A 57 5.38 11.00 13.24
C GLY A 57 5.35 11.67 11.87
N LEU A 58 4.20 11.55 11.18
CA LEU A 58 3.94 12.26 9.94
C LEU A 58 2.44 12.53 9.80
N ASP A 59 2.07 13.79 9.76
CA ASP A 59 0.75 14.21 9.30
C ASP A 59 0.80 14.45 7.79
N ILE A 60 0.18 13.56 7.01
CA ILE A 60 0.15 13.67 5.55
C ILE A 60 -0.76 14.80 5.03
N THR A 61 -1.48 15.49 5.90
CA THR A 61 -2.22 16.71 5.54
C THR A 61 -1.32 17.95 5.55
N ASP A 62 -0.18 17.87 6.23
CA ASP A 62 0.90 18.85 6.12
C ASP A 62 1.77 18.52 4.89
N SER A 63 1.56 19.30 3.83
CA SER A 63 2.26 19.08 2.57
C SER A 63 3.78 19.29 2.68
N ALA A 64 4.25 20.19 3.53
CA ALA A 64 5.68 20.43 3.72
C ALA A 64 6.34 19.27 4.47
N ALA A 65 5.67 18.74 5.49
CA ALA A 65 6.13 17.54 6.21
C ALA A 65 6.16 16.32 5.29
N LEU A 66 5.11 16.12 4.48
CA LEU A 66 5.04 15.02 3.50
C LEU A 66 6.14 15.14 2.45
N ASP A 67 6.35 16.31 1.88
CA ASP A 67 7.42 16.56 0.92
C ASP A 67 8.80 16.26 1.52
N SER A 68 9.05 16.72 2.73
CA SER A 68 10.31 16.44 3.43
C SER A 68 10.51 14.94 3.66
N ALA A 69 9.47 14.23 4.08
CA ALA A 69 9.53 12.78 4.32
C ALA A 69 9.80 11.97 3.06
N LEU A 70 9.34 12.43 1.89
CA LEU A 70 9.48 11.73 0.61
C LEU A 70 10.67 12.19 -0.23
N SER A 71 11.44 13.18 0.20
CA SER A 71 12.51 13.80 -0.60
C SER A 71 13.57 12.84 -1.12
N GLU A 72 13.83 11.74 -0.40
CA GLU A 72 14.80 10.70 -0.77
C GLU A 72 14.12 9.33 -0.99
N ALA A 73 12.78 9.28 -1.02
CA ALA A 73 12.06 8.04 -1.17
C ALA A 73 12.27 7.41 -2.57
N HIS A 74 12.54 6.12 -2.61
CA HIS A 74 12.52 5.33 -3.83
C HIS A 74 11.16 4.64 -4.00
N LEU A 75 10.59 4.17 -2.89
CA LEU A 75 9.31 3.49 -2.83
C LEU A 75 8.52 3.97 -1.61
N VAL A 76 7.27 4.29 -1.83
CA VAL A 76 6.31 4.59 -0.77
C VAL A 76 5.27 3.47 -0.71
N ILE A 77 5.06 2.91 0.47
CA ILE A 77 3.97 1.98 0.76
C ILE A 77 2.94 2.75 1.57
N SER A 78 1.79 3.02 0.96
CA SER A 78 0.73 3.84 1.56
C SER A 78 -0.35 2.94 2.16
N MET A 79 -0.43 2.91 3.49
CA MET A 79 -1.41 2.18 4.29
C MET A 79 -2.34 3.12 5.07
N VAL A 80 -2.55 4.31 4.54
CA VAL A 80 -3.47 5.33 5.06
C VAL A 80 -4.92 5.01 4.63
N PRO A 81 -5.94 5.67 5.21
CA PRO A 81 -7.32 5.55 4.73
C PRO A 81 -7.45 5.89 3.23
N ALA A 82 -8.35 5.20 2.53
CA ALA A 82 -8.46 5.22 1.06
C ALA A 82 -8.51 6.65 0.47
N HIS A 83 -9.29 7.56 1.07
CA HIS A 83 -9.45 8.94 0.61
C HIS A 83 -8.16 9.80 0.72
N MET A 84 -7.14 9.31 1.41
CA MET A 84 -5.88 10.05 1.63
C MET A 84 -4.76 9.61 0.67
N HIS A 85 -4.90 8.49 -0.04
CA HIS A 85 -3.85 8.01 -0.96
C HIS A 85 -3.51 9.00 -2.07
N LEU A 86 -4.49 9.79 -2.54
CA LEU A 86 -4.27 10.76 -3.61
C LEU A 86 -3.21 11.82 -3.23
N ASN A 87 -3.18 12.27 -1.98
CA ASN A 87 -2.18 13.22 -1.49
C ASN A 87 -0.79 12.60 -1.53
N VAL A 88 -0.66 11.36 -1.06
CA VAL A 88 0.59 10.61 -1.10
C VAL A 88 1.04 10.39 -2.54
N ALA A 89 0.13 10.00 -3.44
CA ALA A 89 0.43 9.76 -4.85
C ALA A 89 0.99 11.00 -5.57
N LYS A 90 0.39 12.17 -5.34
CA LYS A 90 0.89 13.44 -5.89
C LYS A 90 2.30 13.77 -5.38
N ALA A 91 2.55 13.55 -4.09
CA ALA A 91 3.87 13.74 -3.52
C ALA A 91 4.88 12.72 -4.08
N CYS A 92 4.48 11.47 -4.33
CA CYS A 92 5.32 10.46 -4.99
C CYS A 92 5.73 10.89 -6.40
N ILE A 93 4.82 11.43 -7.20
CA ILE A 93 5.15 11.99 -8.54
C ILE A 93 6.18 13.10 -8.41
N LYS A 94 5.96 14.05 -7.51
CA LYS A 94 6.85 15.19 -7.27
C LYS A 94 8.27 14.76 -6.91
N HIS A 95 8.40 13.74 -6.05
CA HIS A 95 9.68 13.23 -5.56
C HIS A 95 10.22 12.03 -6.35
N LYS A 96 9.55 11.65 -7.45
CA LYS A 96 9.93 10.51 -8.32
C LYS A 96 10.05 9.19 -7.56
N ALA A 97 9.15 8.96 -6.61
CA ALA A 97 9.04 7.72 -5.85
C ALA A 97 7.97 6.80 -6.46
N HIS A 98 8.22 5.50 -6.46
CA HIS A 98 7.19 4.50 -6.75
C HIS A 98 6.17 4.44 -5.62
N LEU A 99 4.95 3.98 -5.91
CA LEU A 99 3.87 3.87 -4.93
C LEU A 99 3.25 2.47 -4.93
N VAL A 100 2.99 1.94 -3.74
CA VAL A 100 2.16 0.74 -3.53
C VAL A 100 1.09 1.06 -2.50
N THR A 101 -0.15 0.65 -2.76
CA THR A 101 -1.27 0.75 -1.82
C THR A 101 -2.18 -0.47 -1.88
N ALA A 102 -2.80 -0.80 -0.74
CA ALA A 102 -3.73 -1.91 -0.61
C ALA A 102 -5.17 -1.57 -1.05
N SER A 103 -5.48 -0.30 -1.30
CA SER A 103 -6.84 0.17 -1.59
C SER A 103 -7.20 0.05 -3.06
N TYR A 104 -8.51 0.02 -3.32
CA TYR A 104 -9.07 0.06 -4.68
C TYR A 104 -8.58 1.26 -5.49
N LEU A 105 -8.44 1.06 -6.78
CA LEU A 105 -8.07 2.11 -7.72
C LEU A 105 -9.24 3.06 -7.96
N THR A 106 -9.13 4.28 -7.44
CA THR A 106 -10.13 5.33 -7.66
C THR A 106 -9.94 6.04 -9.01
N PRO A 107 -10.99 6.70 -9.55
CA PRO A 107 -10.88 7.51 -10.76
C PRO A 107 -9.77 8.58 -10.67
N GLU A 108 -9.62 9.22 -9.50
CA GLU A 108 -8.61 10.25 -9.26
C GLU A 108 -7.19 9.68 -9.28
N MET A 109 -6.99 8.47 -8.72
CA MET A 109 -5.72 7.77 -8.78
C MET A 109 -5.41 7.35 -10.23
N ARG A 110 -6.41 6.85 -10.96
CA ARG A 110 -6.27 6.49 -12.39
C ARG A 110 -5.88 7.69 -13.25
N ALA A 111 -6.37 8.89 -12.94
CA ALA A 111 -6.03 10.10 -13.66
C ALA A 111 -4.53 10.47 -13.59
N LEU A 112 -3.80 9.96 -12.60
CA LEU A 112 -2.36 10.16 -12.46
C LEU A 112 -1.52 9.20 -13.31
N ASP A 113 -2.10 8.20 -13.99
CA ASP A 113 -1.36 7.14 -14.70
C ASP A 113 -0.40 7.72 -15.76
N ASN A 114 -0.87 8.64 -16.59
CA ASN A 114 -0.05 9.25 -17.64
C ASN A 114 1.15 10.01 -17.05
N GLU A 115 0.94 10.76 -15.96
CA GLU A 115 2.00 11.53 -15.33
C GLU A 115 3.01 10.61 -14.63
N ALA A 116 2.53 9.56 -13.95
CA ALA A 116 3.39 8.56 -13.34
C ALA A 116 4.27 7.86 -14.39
N ARG A 117 3.67 7.40 -15.50
CA ARG A 117 4.40 6.76 -16.61
C ARG A 117 5.41 7.70 -17.27
N ALA A 118 5.05 8.95 -17.49
CA ALA A 118 5.96 9.95 -18.07
C ALA A 118 7.21 10.18 -17.19
N ASN A 119 7.09 9.97 -15.88
CA ASN A 119 8.18 10.02 -14.91
C ASN A 119 8.87 8.67 -14.68
N GLY A 120 8.50 7.61 -15.39
CA GLY A 120 9.06 6.26 -15.21
C GLY A 120 8.67 5.60 -13.87
N LEU A 121 7.54 6.02 -13.28
CA LEU A 121 7.08 5.53 -11.99
C LEU A 121 6.10 4.37 -12.15
N VAL A 122 6.13 3.47 -11.16
CA VAL A 122 5.18 2.38 -10.99
C VAL A 122 4.28 2.71 -9.82
N PHE A 123 2.97 2.77 -10.07
CA PHE A 123 1.94 2.90 -9.06
C PHE A 123 1.12 1.62 -9.04
N LEU A 124 1.28 0.81 -7.99
CA LEU A 124 0.53 -0.43 -7.78
C LEU A 124 -0.57 -0.19 -6.74
N ASN A 125 -1.79 -0.28 -7.19
CA ASN A 125 -2.97 -0.27 -6.33
C ASN A 125 -3.45 -1.71 -6.11
N GLU A 126 -4.39 -1.91 -5.20
CA GLU A 126 -5.05 -3.20 -4.99
C GLU A 126 -4.08 -4.32 -4.56
N CYS A 127 -3.05 -3.95 -3.79
CA CYS A 127 -2.04 -4.89 -3.28
C CYS A 127 -2.34 -5.31 -1.83
N GLY A 128 -3.61 -5.59 -1.53
CA GLY A 128 -4.08 -6.00 -0.21
C GLY A 128 -4.59 -7.44 -0.16
N LEU A 129 -5.50 -7.70 0.78
CA LEU A 129 -6.24 -8.95 0.87
C LEU A 129 -7.43 -8.90 -0.10
N ASP A 130 -8.28 -7.90 0.04
CA ASP A 130 -9.41 -7.54 -0.81
C ASP A 130 -9.50 -5.98 -0.83
N PRO A 131 -9.08 -5.39 -1.96
CA PRO A 131 -8.62 -6.00 -3.21
C PRO A 131 -7.15 -6.49 -3.18
N GLY A 132 -6.91 -7.63 -3.83
CA GLY A 132 -5.56 -8.14 -4.08
C GLY A 132 -5.45 -9.65 -4.10
N ILE A 133 -5.11 -10.28 -2.99
CA ILE A 133 -4.86 -11.74 -2.90
C ILE A 133 -6.10 -12.54 -3.29
N ASP A 134 -7.28 -12.10 -2.94
CA ASP A 134 -8.56 -12.70 -3.33
C ASP A 134 -8.71 -12.80 -4.84
N HIS A 135 -8.50 -11.70 -5.56
CA HIS A 135 -8.54 -11.65 -7.03
C HIS A 135 -7.43 -12.50 -7.67
N MET A 136 -6.19 -12.39 -7.15
CA MET A 136 -5.06 -13.18 -7.66
C MET A 136 -5.27 -14.68 -7.45
N SER A 137 -5.83 -15.09 -6.32
CA SER A 137 -6.12 -16.50 -6.04
C SER A 137 -7.26 -17.03 -6.92
N ALA A 138 -8.31 -16.24 -7.13
CA ALA A 138 -9.38 -16.58 -8.06
C ALA A 138 -8.87 -16.70 -9.49
N ALA A 139 -8.12 -15.71 -9.99
CA ALA A 139 -7.54 -15.74 -11.33
C ALA A 139 -6.66 -16.99 -11.53
N ARG A 140 -5.78 -17.30 -10.57
CA ARG A 140 -4.94 -18.50 -10.62
C ARG A 140 -5.74 -19.79 -10.74
N LEU A 141 -6.87 -19.89 -10.02
CA LEU A 141 -7.75 -21.06 -10.10
C LEU A 141 -8.43 -21.15 -11.48
N LEU A 142 -8.97 -20.04 -11.97
CA LEU A 142 -9.64 -19.97 -13.27
C LEU A 142 -8.68 -20.27 -14.43
N ASP A 143 -7.49 -19.72 -14.38
CA ASP A 143 -6.43 -19.97 -15.38
C ASP A 143 -5.98 -21.44 -15.38
N GLY A 144 -5.90 -22.08 -14.20
CA GLY A 144 -5.59 -23.49 -14.07
C GLY A 144 -6.63 -24.37 -14.76
N ILE A 145 -7.92 -24.12 -14.52
CA ILE A 145 -9.04 -24.86 -15.14
C ILE A 145 -9.02 -24.67 -16.65
N GLY A 146 -8.89 -23.43 -17.13
CA GLY A 146 -8.83 -23.13 -18.56
C GLY A 146 -7.62 -23.76 -19.25
N GLY A 147 -6.43 -23.73 -18.60
CA GLY A 147 -5.20 -24.34 -19.10
C GLY A 147 -5.26 -25.85 -19.25
N GLU A 148 -6.11 -26.52 -18.46
CA GLU A 148 -6.39 -27.96 -18.56
C GLU A 148 -7.53 -28.30 -19.53
N GLY A 149 -8.07 -27.29 -20.25
CA GLY A 149 -9.16 -27.44 -21.20
C GLY A 149 -10.54 -27.52 -20.54
N GLY A 150 -10.64 -27.11 -19.28
CA GLY A 150 -11.92 -27.02 -18.56
C GLY A 150 -12.73 -25.78 -18.99
N GLU A 151 -14.07 -25.88 -18.86
CA GLU A 151 -14.99 -24.77 -19.07
C GLU A 151 -15.60 -24.33 -17.73
N ILE A 152 -15.58 -23.02 -17.46
CA ILE A 152 -16.10 -22.46 -16.22
C ILE A 152 -17.57 -22.13 -16.40
N MET A 153 -18.43 -22.88 -15.74
CA MET A 153 -19.89 -22.72 -15.81
C MET A 153 -20.43 -21.73 -14.78
N LEU A 154 -19.75 -21.59 -13.64
CA LEU A 154 -20.16 -20.70 -12.55
C LEU A 154 -18.91 -20.34 -11.72
N CYS A 155 -18.83 -19.09 -11.30
CA CYS A 155 -17.85 -18.61 -10.33
C CYS A 155 -18.59 -17.78 -9.27
N GLU A 156 -18.46 -18.17 -8.00
CA GLU A 156 -19.05 -17.46 -6.86
C GLU A 156 -17.95 -17.11 -5.86
N SER A 157 -18.01 -15.90 -5.32
CA SER A 157 -17.11 -15.41 -4.30
C SER A 157 -17.90 -14.93 -3.09
N PHE A 158 -17.42 -15.24 -1.89
CA PHE A 158 -18.05 -14.87 -0.63
C PHE A 158 -17.07 -14.11 0.25
N THR A 159 -17.53 -13.03 0.89
CA THR A 159 -16.73 -12.25 1.82
C THR A 159 -17.48 -12.03 3.13
N GLY A 160 -16.75 -11.91 4.24
CA GLY A 160 -17.31 -11.65 5.58
C GLY A 160 -17.05 -10.22 6.11
N GLY A 161 -16.39 -9.36 5.35
CA GLY A 161 -16.05 -7.99 5.77
C GLY A 161 -17.16 -6.97 5.54
N LEU A 162 -18.42 -7.37 5.68
CA LEU A 162 -19.57 -6.52 5.39
C LEU A 162 -19.98 -5.66 6.60
N LEU A 163 -20.63 -4.52 6.31
CA LEU A 163 -21.28 -3.69 7.32
C LEU A 163 -22.43 -4.46 7.99
N ARG A 164 -22.63 -4.21 9.28
CA ARG A 164 -23.76 -4.76 10.00
C ARG A 164 -25.07 -4.20 9.41
N PRO A 165 -26.16 -4.97 9.41
CA PRO A 165 -27.45 -4.52 8.86
C PRO A 165 -28.03 -3.25 9.49
N ASP A 166 -27.66 -2.97 10.74
CA ASP A 166 -28.07 -1.79 11.52
C ASP A 166 -27.06 -0.63 11.47
N SER A 167 -26.03 -0.73 10.63
CA SER A 167 -25.03 0.34 10.45
C SER A 167 -25.51 1.34 9.40
N GLU A 168 -25.12 2.62 9.57
CA GLU A 168 -25.27 3.61 8.49
C GLU A 168 -24.29 3.27 7.37
N GLY A 169 -24.79 3.11 6.17
CA GLY A 169 -24.05 2.74 4.98
C GLY A 169 -24.70 1.58 4.22
N ASP A 170 -24.11 1.21 3.13
CA ASP A 170 -24.59 0.07 2.35
C ASP A 170 -23.40 -0.83 1.94
N ASN A 171 -23.71 -2.08 1.58
CA ASN A 171 -22.75 -3.07 1.12
C ASN A 171 -22.75 -3.23 -0.41
N SER A 172 -23.39 -2.31 -1.14
CA SER A 172 -23.34 -2.31 -2.60
C SER A 172 -21.99 -1.81 -3.10
N LEU A 173 -21.43 -2.53 -4.05
CA LEU A 173 -20.18 -2.19 -4.74
C LEU A 173 -20.48 -1.50 -6.07
#